data_1f67b952ed5a8774bc8dbc9b57b74b21
#
_entry.id   1f67b952ed5a8774bc8dbc9b57b74b21
#
_cell.length_a   1.000
_cell.length_b   1.000
_cell.length_c   1.000
_cell.angle_alpha   90.00
_cell.angle_beta   90.00
_cell.angle_gamma   90.00
#
_symmetry.space_group_name_H-M   'P 1'
#
loop_
_entity.id
_entity.type
_entity.pdbx_description
1 polymer ?
#
loop_
_entity_poly.entity_id
_entity_poly.type
_entity_poly.pdbx_seq_one_letter_code
_entity_poly.pdbx_strand_id
1 'polypeptide(L)' 'MTMNDLIKMVGKTGQVRENGLVFDVQIKDVKQAYGVLRYLVTPVRGYGQTWMNAERIRVMELSGE' A
#
# COMPACT_ATOMS: atom_id res chain seq x y z
N MET A 1 5.33 -5.72 15.28
CA MET A 1 4.96 -4.43 14.67
C MET A 1 3.74 -3.89 15.37
N THR A 2 3.80 -2.65 15.79
CA THR A 2 2.67 -2.04 16.49
C THR A 2 1.72 -1.36 15.51
N MET A 3 0.53 -1.05 15.99
CA MET A 3 -0.43 -0.33 15.17
C MET A 3 0.12 1.03 14.75
N ASN A 4 0.92 1.67 15.60
CA ASN A 4 1.53 2.94 15.22
C ASN A 4 2.44 2.80 14.02
N ASP A 5 3.17 1.69 13.94
CA ASP A 5 4.05 1.45 12.80
C ASP A 5 3.22 1.23 11.53
N LEU A 6 2.08 0.58 11.65
CA LEU A 6 1.22 0.35 10.49
C LEU A 6 0.61 1.66 10.00
N ILE A 7 0.19 2.51 10.92
CA ILE A 7 -0.42 3.78 10.56
C ILE A 7 0.55 4.66 9.78
N LYS A 8 1.84 4.53 10.06
CA LYS A 8 2.84 5.32 9.35
C LYS A 8 2.89 4.99 7.86
N MET A 9 2.34 3.85 7.46
CA MET A 9 2.31 3.50 6.03
C MET A 9 1.26 4.27 5.27
N VAL A 10 0.27 4.82 5.97
CA VAL A 10 -0.79 5.58 5.31
C VAL A 10 -0.19 6.84 4.71
N GLY A 11 -0.53 7.10 3.45
CA GLY A 11 0.00 8.24 2.72
C GLY A 11 1.24 7.93 1.90
N LYS A 12 1.85 6.77 2.11
CA LYS A 12 3.02 6.40 1.33
C LYS A 12 2.61 5.89 -0.03
N THR A 13 3.55 5.98 -0.96
CA THR A 13 3.35 5.48 -2.32
C THR A 13 4.01 4.12 -2.44
N GLY A 14 3.39 3.24 -3.17
CA GLY A 14 3.96 1.94 -3.45
C GLY A 14 3.75 1.55 -4.90
N GLN A 15 4.27 0.39 -5.26
CA GLN A 15 4.09 -0.15 -6.61
C GLN A 15 3.44 -1.50 -6.53
N VAL A 16 2.54 -1.76 -7.45
CA VAL A 16 1.85 -3.04 -7.58
C VAL A 16 2.15 -3.58 -8.96
N ARG A 17 2.47 -4.88 -9.01
CA ARG A 17 2.63 -5.55 -10.30
C ARG A 17 1.42 -6.46 -10.52
N GLU A 18 0.76 -6.26 -11.63
CA GLU A 18 -0.42 -7.04 -11.95
C GLU A 18 -0.40 -7.35 -13.44
N ASN A 19 -0.45 -8.64 -13.78
CA ASN A 19 -0.48 -9.08 -15.18
C ASN A 19 0.67 -8.48 -16.00
N GLY A 20 1.85 -8.40 -15.41
CA GLY A 20 3.01 -7.86 -16.11
C GLY A 20 3.08 -6.35 -16.15
N LEU A 21 2.10 -5.68 -15.60
CA LEU A 21 2.09 -4.23 -15.53
C LEU A 21 2.49 -3.78 -14.14
N VAL A 22 3.22 -2.67 -14.09
CA VAL A 22 3.60 -2.06 -12.82
C VAL A 22 2.97 -0.68 -12.76
N PHE A 23 2.26 -0.39 -11.68
CA PHE A 23 1.67 0.92 -11.51
C PHE A 23 1.82 1.40 -10.09
N ASP A 24 1.81 2.73 -9.94
CA ASP A 24 1.97 3.38 -8.65
C ASP A 24 0.63 3.50 -7.96
N VAL A 25 0.63 3.23 -6.67
CA VAL A 25 -0.57 3.37 -5.86
C VAL A 25 -0.22 4.13 -4.60
N GLN A 26 -1.23 4.74 -3.99
CA GLN A 26 -1.08 5.40 -2.71
C GLN A 26 -1.82 4.60 -1.66
N ILE A 27 -1.18 4.44 -0.51
CA ILE A 27 -1.78 3.70 0.60
C ILE A 27 -2.69 4.65 1.37
N LYS A 28 -3.97 4.30 1.43
CA LYS A 28 -4.97 5.15 2.08
C LYS A 28 -5.32 4.66 3.48
N ASP A 29 -5.14 3.40 3.74
CA ASP A 29 -5.49 2.83 5.04
C ASP A 29 -4.77 1.50 5.20
N VAL A 30 -4.74 1.01 6.41
CA VAL A 30 -4.13 -0.29 6.72
C VAL A 30 -5.06 -1.04 7.65
N LYS A 31 -5.05 -2.36 7.54
CA LYS A 31 -5.75 -3.19 8.52
C LYS A 31 -5.06 -4.55 8.61
N GLN A 32 -5.25 -5.18 9.74
CA GLN A 32 -4.73 -6.52 9.96
C GLN A 32 -5.90 -7.41 10.38
N ALA A 33 -6.07 -8.51 9.67
CA ALA A 33 -7.15 -9.43 9.94
C ALA A 33 -6.64 -10.84 9.71
N TYR A 34 -6.91 -11.73 10.65
CA TYR A 34 -6.52 -13.14 10.54
C TYR A 34 -5.03 -13.30 10.27
N GLY A 35 -4.22 -12.43 10.90
CA GLY A 35 -2.78 -12.49 10.71
C GLY A 35 -2.27 -11.97 9.38
N VAL A 36 -3.14 -11.42 8.56
CA VAL A 36 -2.76 -10.90 7.25
C VAL A 36 -2.85 -9.38 7.27
N LEU A 37 -1.78 -8.74 6.84
CA LEU A 37 -1.74 -7.28 6.74
C LEU A 37 -2.22 -6.87 5.36
N ARG A 38 -3.15 -5.92 5.31
CA ARG A 38 -3.70 -5.43 4.05
C ARG A 38 -3.66 -3.92 4.02
N TYR A 39 -3.44 -3.38 2.83
CA TYR A 39 -3.47 -1.96 2.58
C TYR A 39 -4.63 -1.63 1.66
N LEU A 40 -5.33 -0.54 1.99
CA LEU A 40 -6.30 0.04 1.06
C LEU A 40 -5.53 0.96 0.15
N VAL A 41 -5.55 0.69 -1.14
CA VAL A 41 -4.73 1.44 -2.10
C VAL A 41 -5.61 2.02 -3.19
N THR A 42 -5.14 3.15 -3.73
CA THR A 42 -5.77 3.80 -4.86
C THR A 42 -4.69 4.12 -5.87
N PRO A 43 -4.98 4.03 -7.17
CA PRO A 43 -3.96 4.39 -8.17
C PRO A 43 -3.62 5.86 -8.06
N VAL A 44 -2.35 6.17 -8.26
CA VAL A 44 -1.91 7.57 -8.25
C VAL A 44 -2.56 8.31 -9.40
N ARG A 45 -2.68 7.65 -10.55
CA ARG A 45 -3.34 8.23 -11.71
C ARG A 45 -4.58 7.43 -12.01
N GLY A 46 -5.71 7.89 -11.54
CA GLY A 46 -6.95 7.17 -11.72
C GLY A 46 -7.79 7.30 -10.48
N TYR A 47 -8.74 6.41 -10.32
CA TYR A 47 -9.64 6.46 -9.17
C TYR A 47 -10.09 5.04 -8.84
N GLY A 48 -10.70 4.93 -7.68
CA GLY A 48 -11.10 3.63 -7.17
C GLY A 48 -10.17 3.24 -6.03
N GLN A 49 -10.61 2.31 -5.21
CA GLN A 49 -9.84 1.82 -4.08
C GLN A 49 -10.08 0.33 -3.94
N THR A 50 -9.06 -0.37 -3.49
CA THR A 50 -9.20 -1.79 -3.22
C THR A 50 -8.25 -2.20 -2.11
N TRP A 51 -8.62 -3.23 -1.37
CA TRP A 51 -7.75 -3.81 -0.36
C TRP A 51 -6.86 -4.85 -1.01
N MET A 52 -5.58 -4.78 -0.72
CA MET A 52 -4.61 -5.74 -1.24
C MET A 52 -3.72 -6.22 -0.11
N ASN A 53 -3.26 -7.46 -0.21
CA ASN A 53 -2.30 -7.96 0.77
C ASN A 53 -1.03 -7.12 0.69
N ALA A 54 -0.48 -6.78 1.85
CA ALA A 54 0.69 -5.91 1.90
C ALA A 54 1.86 -6.48 1.13
N GLU A 55 2.00 -7.79 1.08
CA GLU A 55 3.13 -8.40 0.40
C GLU A 55 3.10 -8.20 -1.11
N ARG A 56 1.96 -7.80 -1.66
CA ARG A 56 1.83 -7.52 -3.09
C ARG A 56 2.25 -6.10 -3.43
N ILE A 57 2.50 -5.27 -2.44
CA ILE A 57 2.78 -3.86 -2.64
C ILE A 57 4.21 -3.60 -2.21
N ARG A 58 5.00 -3.05 -3.12
CA ARG A 58 6.34 -2.63 -2.80
C ARG A 58 6.30 -1.16 -2.42
N VAL A 59 6.43 -0.88 -1.15
CA VAL A 59 6.39 0.49 -0.66
C VAL A 59 7.67 1.19 -1.06
N MET A 60 7.52 2.36 -1.68
CA MET A 60 8.67 3.16 -2.06
C MET A 60 8.97 4.13 -0.95
N GLU A 61 10.18 4.07 -0.47
CA GLU A 61 10.62 5.02 0.53
C GLU A 61 11.16 6.22 -0.16
N LEU A 62 10.42 7.26 -0.08
CA LEU A 62 10.91 8.53 -0.58
C LEU A 62 11.63 9.22 0.53
N SER A 63 12.62 8.61 1.04
CA SER A 63 13.31 9.29 2.06
C SER A 63 14.23 10.24 1.45
N GLY A 64 13.88 11.06 1.18
CA GLY A 64 14.82 11.94 0.67
C GLY A 64 16.08 11.89 1.40
N GLU A 65 15.64 11.22 1.70
CA GLU A 65 16.22 11.33 2.18
C GLU A 65 16.52 11.49 2.16
#